data_d46a90dd4ec073fc40607f5c456ead03
#
_entry.id   d46a90dd4ec073fc40607f5c456ead03
#
_cell.length_a   1.000
_cell.length_b   1.000
_cell.length_c   1.000
_cell.angle_alpha   90.00
_cell.angle_beta   90.00
_cell.angle_gamma   90.00
#
_symmetry.space_group_name_H-M   'P 1'
#
loop_
_entity.id
_entity.type
_entity.pdbx_description
1 polymer ?
#
loop_
_entity_poly.entity_id
_entity_poly.type
_entity_poly.pdbx_seq_one_letter_code
_entity_poly.pdbx_strand_id
1 'polypeptide(L)'
;HYQGWKALCDRLGIPFDREVNNRFRGVSRMACVDILEELYGQRWTDERKQEYATWKNERYRSLLSELSPASVTREVRETLDRLRAGGLLLAVGSSSKNAGFILERIGLGGYFDAVSDGNNISRSKPDPEVFQKAAQFLGVPPELCLVVEDAVSGVEAAHNAGMLAASLGDAAKNGAGDYVMSSFGELQKITGI
;
A
#
# COMPACT_ATOMS: atom_id res chain seq x y z
N HIS A 1 1.30 -10.05 1.60
CA HIS A 1 2.63 -9.90 0.96
C HIS A 1 3.70 -10.74 1.66
N TYR A 2 3.78 -10.68 3.00
CA TYR A 2 4.77 -11.45 3.79
C TYR A 2 4.82 -12.93 3.39
N GLN A 3 3.69 -13.63 3.39
CA GLN A 3 3.61 -15.06 3.05
C GLN A 3 4.12 -15.35 1.62
N GLY A 4 3.84 -14.48 0.66
CA GLY A 4 4.32 -14.65 -0.72
C GLY A 4 5.83 -14.49 -0.84
N TRP A 5 6.43 -13.51 -0.16
CA TRP A 5 7.88 -13.35 -0.13
C TRP A 5 8.57 -14.44 0.68
N LYS A 6 8.00 -14.81 1.84
CA LYS A 6 8.50 -15.91 2.67
C LYS A 6 8.60 -17.23 1.86
N ALA A 7 7.54 -17.55 1.12
CA ALA A 7 7.52 -18.77 0.30
C ALA A 7 8.57 -18.75 -0.83
N LEU A 8 8.83 -17.58 -1.44
CA LEU A 8 9.90 -17.44 -2.44
C LEU A 8 11.28 -17.61 -1.78
N CYS A 9 11.52 -16.94 -0.68
CA CYS A 9 12.79 -16.99 0.04
C CYS A 9 13.09 -18.40 0.55
N ASP A 10 12.09 -19.11 1.09
CA ASP A 10 12.21 -20.51 1.49
C ASP A 10 12.62 -21.41 0.31
N ARG A 11 12.01 -21.21 -0.86
CA ARG A 11 12.38 -21.93 -2.09
C ARG A 11 13.82 -21.66 -2.53
N LEU A 12 14.32 -20.44 -2.29
CA LEU A 12 15.69 -20.04 -2.65
C LEU A 12 16.73 -20.34 -1.57
N GLY A 13 16.30 -20.86 -0.40
CA GLY A 13 17.19 -21.07 0.74
C GLY A 13 17.67 -19.77 1.39
N ILE A 14 16.92 -18.68 1.25
CA ILE A 14 17.24 -17.34 1.75
C ILE A 14 16.47 -17.10 3.04
N PRO A 15 17.14 -16.71 4.15
CA PRO A 15 16.44 -16.33 5.38
C PRO A 15 15.50 -15.15 5.15
N PHE A 16 14.28 -15.22 5.65
CA PHE A 16 13.29 -14.15 5.52
C PHE A 16 12.38 -14.09 6.73
N ASP A 17 12.43 -12.99 7.42
CA ASP A 17 11.63 -12.72 8.62
C ASP A 17 10.79 -11.44 8.47
N ARG A 18 10.19 -10.99 9.57
CA ARG A 18 9.37 -9.78 9.59
C ARG A 18 10.20 -8.50 9.49
N GLU A 19 11.43 -8.51 9.97
CA GLU A 19 12.33 -7.37 9.91
C GLU A 19 12.76 -7.10 8.46
N VAL A 20 13.20 -8.15 7.75
CA VAL A 20 13.48 -8.06 6.30
C VAL A 20 12.24 -7.64 5.53
N ASN A 21 11.06 -8.18 5.88
CA ASN A 21 9.81 -7.81 5.21
C ASN A 21 9.45 -6.32 5.40
N ASN A 22 9.84 -5.68 6.50
CA ASN A 22 9.58 -4.25 6.70
C ASN A 22 10.26 -3.38 5.64
N ARG A 23 11.41 -3.80 5.12
CA ARG A 23 12.11 -3.14 4.00
C ARG A 23 11.35 -3.21 2.67
N PHE A 24 10.35 -4.09 2.57
CA PHE A 24 9.54 -4.29 1.36
C PHE A 24 8.24 -3.49 1.35
N ARG A 25 7.90 -2.85 2.49
CA ARG A 25 6.63 -2.12 2.61
C ARG A 25 6.65 -0.84 1.79
N GLY A 26 5.63 -0.65 0.98
CA GLY A 26 5.53 0.49 0.06
C GLY A 26 6.41 0.41 -1.19
N VAL A 27 7.24 -0.63 -1.32
CA VAL A 27 8.21 -0.81 -2.41
C VAL A 27 7.60 -1.64 -3.55
N SER A 28 8.03 -1.39 -4.79
CA SER A 28 7.60 -2.18 -5.95
C SER A 28 8.10 -3.62 -5.87
N ARG A 29 7.43 -4.52 -6.58
CA ARG A 29 7.80 -5.93 -6.60
C ARG A 29 9.22 -6.17 -7.11
N MET A 30 9.64 -5.47 -8.16
CA MET A 30 10.99 -5.60 -8.71
C MET A 30 12.04 -5.06 -7.74
N ALA A 31 11.80 -3.88 -7.15
CA ALA A 31 12.70 -3.33 -6.14
C ALA A 31 12.82 -4.22 -4.90
N CYS A 32 11.79 -4.99 -4.53
CA CYS A 32 11.93 -6.01 -3.47
C CYS A 32 12.90 -7.13 -3.87
N VAL A 33 12.94 -7.54 -5.15
CA VAL A 33 13.92 -8.53 -5.64
C VAL A 33 15.33 -7.96 -5.60
N ASP A 34 15.51 -6.68 -5.96
CA ASP A 34 16.80 -6.00 -5.88
C ASP A 34 17.31 -5.90 -4.42
N ILE A 35 16.40 -5.62 -3.47
CA ILE A 35 16.72 -5.64 -2.03
C ILE A 35 17.19 -7.04 -1.59
N LEU A 36 16.59 -8.13 -2.09
CA LEU A 36 17.06 -9.49 -1.78
C LEU A 36 18.47 -9.73 -2.33
N GLU A 37 18.78 -9.28 -3.56
CA GLU A 37 20.12 -9.36 -4.11
C GLU A 37 21.15 -8.67 -3.20
N GLU A 38 20.84 -7.44 -2.79
CA GLU A 38 21.71 -6.64 -1.94
C GLU A 38 21.95 -7.30 -0.58
N LEU A 39 20.86 -7.73 0.09
CA LEU A 39 20.93 -8.29 1.44
C LEU A 39 21.70 -9.60 1.52
N TYR A 40 21.61 -10.43 0.50
CA TYR A 40 22.17 -11.79 0.51
C TYR A 40 23.32 -11.98 -0.46
N GLY A 41 23.85 -10.89 -1.03
CA GLY A 41 24.99 -10.94 -1.95
C GLY A 41 24.74 -11.77 -3.21
N GLN A 42 23.46 -11.88 -3.61
CA GLN A 42 23.08 -12.61 -4.82
C GLN A 42 23.35 -11.75 -6.06
N ARG A 43 23.44 -12.42 -7.20
CA ARG A 43 23.49 -11.77 -8.53
C ARG A 43 22.61 -12.58 -9.47
N TRP A 44 21.48 -12.01 -9.85
CA TRP A 44 20.53 -12.64 -10.77
C TRP A 44 20.45 -11.87 -12.07
N THR A 45 20.26 -12.58 -13.19
CA THR A 45 19.95 -11.91 -14.46
C THR A 45 18.54 -11.28 -14.38
N ASP A 46 18.27 -10.33 -15.27
CA ASP A 46 16.95 -9.67 -15.32
C ASP A 46 15.82 -10.69 -15.57
N GLU A 47 16.07 -11.72 -16.37
CA GLU A 47 15.12 -12.81 -16.61
C GLU A 47 14.80 -13.58 -15.30
N ARG A 48 15.83 -13.87 -14.49
CA ARG A 48 15.65 -14.55 -13.19
C ARG A 48 14.88 -13.68 -12.20
N LYS A 49 15.18 -12.39 -12.14
CA LYS A 49 14.45 -11.44 -11.31
C LYS A 49 12.97 -11.40 -11.69
N GLN A 50 12.70 -11.38 -12.99
CA GLN A 50 11.33 -11.38 -13.50
C GLN A 50 10.61 -12.71 -13.20
N GLU A 51 11.30 -13.86 -13.33
CA GLU A 51 10.77 -15.18 -12.95
C GLU A 51 10.38 -15.21 -11.47
N TYR A 52 11.25 -14.76 -10.57
CA TYR A 52 10.99 -14.72 -9.12
C TYR A 52 9.85 -13.77 -8.76
N ALA A 53 9.84 -12.60 -9.37
CA ALA A 53 8.76 -11.62 -9.20
C ALA A 53 7.42 -12.17 -9.67
N THR A 54 7.39 -12.91 -10.78
CA THR A 54 6.20 -13.56 -11.35
C THR A 54 5.72 -14.68 -10.44
N TRP A 55 6.59 -15.60 -10.08
CA TRP A 55 6.26 -16.73 -9.18
C TRP A 55 5.70 -16.24 -7.83
N LYS A 56 6.38 -15.26 -7.22
CA LYS A 56 5.89 -14.63 -5.97
C LYS A 56 4.52 -14.01 -6.15
N ASN A 57 4.26 -13.37 -7.29
CA ASN A 57 2.97 -12.74 -7.55
C ASN A 57 1.86 -13.76 -7.73
N GLU A 58 2.09 -14.86 -8.42
CA GLU A 58 1.13 -15.97 -8.58
C GLU A 58 0.76 -16.54 -7.21
N ARG A 59 1.77 -16.82 -6.38
CA ARG A 59 1.54 -17.28 -5.00
C ARG A 59 0.74 -16.27 -4.19
N TYR A 60 1.06 -14.98 -4.32
CA TYR A 60 0.33 -13.92 -3.63
C TYR A 60 -1.13 -13.83 -4.11
N ARG A 61 -1.37 -13.91 -5.43
CA ARG A 61 -2.73 -13.89 -5.97
C ARG A 61 -3.56 -15.09 -5.50
N SER A 62 -2.96 -16.25 -5.38
CA SER A 62 -3.63 -17.43 -4.79
C SER A 62 -4.10 -17.14 -3.35
N LEU A 63 -3.28 -16.48 -2.53
CA LEU A 63 -3.68 -16.06 -1.18
C LEU A 63 -4.76 -14.99 -1.19
N LEU A 64 -4.73 -14.06 -2.15
CA LEU A 64 -5.74 -13.01 -2.30
C LEU A 64 -7.10 -13.58 -2.72
N SER A 65 -7.15 -14.74 -3.36
CA SER A 65 -8.43 -15.37 -3.74
C SER A 65 -9.29 -15.78 -2.54
N GLU A 66 -8.69 -15.89 -1.35
CA GLU A 66 -9.40 -16.14 -0.10
C GLU A 66 -10.09 -14.89 0.48
N LEU A 67 -9.75 -13.70 -0.02
CA LEU A 67 -10.40 -12.45 0.38
C LEU A 67 -11.86 -12.44 -0.07
N SER A 68 -12.69 -11.82 0.76
CA SER A 68 -14.12 -11.62 0.52
C SER A 68 -14.57 -10.25 1.11
N PRO A 69 -15.79 -9.79 0.86
CA PRO A 69 -16.30 -8.58 1.50
C PRO A 69 -16.23 -8.60 3.04
N ALA A 70 -16.28 -9.79 3.66
CA ALA A 70 -16.09 -9.96 5.11
C ALA A 70 -14.67 -9.65 5.60
N SER A 71 -13.69 -9.53 4.69
CA SER A 71 -12.33 -9.11 5.01
C SER A 71 -12.21 -7.63 5.35
N VAL A 72 -13.20 -6.82 5.01
CA VAL A 72 -13.31 -5.40 5.42
C VAL A 72 -14.10 -5.36 6.72
N THR A 73 -13.47 -4.86 7.77
CA THR A 73 -14.16 -4.73 9.07
C THR A 73 -15.33 -3.76 8.98
N ARG A 74 -16.31 -3.94 9.85
CA ARG A 74 -17.46 -3.04 9.95
C ARG A 74 -17.03 -1.59 10.21
N GLU A 75 -16.07 -1.38 11.10
CA GLU A 75 -15.51 -0.06 11.41
C GLU A 75 -14.98 0.64 10.14
N VAL A 76 -14.16 -0.05 9.34
CA VAL A 76 -13.59 0.51 8.11
C VAL A 76 -14.69 0.90 7.14
N ARG A 77 -15.67 0.01 6.91
CA ARG A 77 -16.77 0.28 5.98
C ARG A 77 -17.62 1.48 6.44
N GLU A 78 -18.05 1.48 7.69
CA GLU A 78 -18.86 2.59 8.24
C GLU A 78 -18.11 3.92 8.22
N THR A 79 -16.79 3.91 8.48
CA THR A 79 -15.95 5.11 8.39
C THR A 79 -15.89 5.63 6.97
N LEU A 80 -15.59 4.76 5.98
CA LEU A 80 -15.56 5.15 4.56
C LEU A 80 -16.91 5.73 4.11
N ASP A 81 -18.03 5.10 4.49
CA ASP A 81 -19.38 5.56 4.14
C ASP A 81 -19.69 6.94 4.75
N ARG A 82 -19.27 7.19 5.99
CA ARG A 82 -19.44 8.50 6.65
C ARG A 82 -18.59 9.58 6.00
N LEU A 83 -17.30 9.29 5.69
CA LEU A 83 -16.43 10.24 4.99
C LEU A 83 -17.03 10.65 3.64
N ARG A 84 -17.55 9.67 2.88
CA ARG A 84 -18.23 9.93 1.62
C ARG A 84 -19.52 10.74 1.81
N ALA A 85 -20.35 10.39 2.81
CA ALA A 85 -21.57 11.13 3.13
C ALA A 85 -21.28 12.57 3.58
N GLY A 86 -20.11 12.80 4.19
CA GLY A 86 -19.58 14.13 4.53
C GLY A 86 -19.04 14.92 3.35
N GLY A 87 -19.11 14.38 2.12
CA GLY A 87 -18.70 15.07 0.90
C GLY A 87 -17.22 14.94 0.54
N LEU A 88 -16.46 14.06 1.22
CA LEU A 88 -15.09 13.82 0.88
C LEU A 88 -14.96 12.88 -0.34
N LEU A 89 -14.03 13.19 -1.24
CA LEU A 89 -13.59 12.29 -2.29
C LEU A 89 -12.60 11.27 -1.72
N LEU A 90 -12.76 10.02 -2.12
CA LEU A 90 -11.96 8.91 -1.61
C LEU A 90 -11.13 8.29 -2.73
N ALA A 91 -9.83 8.15 -2.51
CA ALA A 91 -8.93 7.52 -3.47
C ALA A 91 -8.06 6.44 -2.82
N VAL A 92 -7.57 5.53 -3.65
CA VAL A 92 -6.54 4.55 -3.26
C VAL A 92 -5.21 4.94 -3.90
N GLY A 93 -4.14 4.99 -3.09
CA GLY A 93 -2.75 5.14 -3.54
C GLY A 93 -1.92 3.90 -3.13
N SER A 94 -1.62 3.02 -4.06
CA SER A 94 -0.96 1.73 -3.81
C SER A 94 0.22 1.49 -4.75
N SER A 95 1.36 1.00 -4.25
CA SER A 95 2.45 0.54 -5.11
C SER A 95 2.19 -0.84 -5.74
N SER A 96 1.09 -1.50 -5.38
CA SER A 96 0.75 -2.84 -5.87
C SER A 96 0.01 -2.80 -7.20
N LYS A 97 0.45 -3.59 -8.17
CA LYS A 97 -0.30 -3.85 -9.42
C LYS A 97 -1.57 -4.70 -9.22
N ASN A 98 -1.81 -5.19 -8.01
CA ASN A 98 -2.98 -5.99 -7.69
C ASN A 98 -4.07 -5.18 -6.94
N ALA A 99 -3.97 -3.86 -6.84
CA ALA A 99 -4.92 -3.04 -6.08
C ALA A 99 -6.37 -3.24 -6.57
N GLY A 100 -6.61 -3.12 -7.88
CA GLY A 100 -7.94 -3.37 -8.46
C GLY A 100 -8.48 -4.76 -8.14
N PHE A 101 -7.66 -5.81 -8.29
CA PHE A 101 -8.05 -7.18 -7.95
C PHE A 101 -8.43 -7.34 -6.47
N ILE A 102 -7.67 -6.70 -5.57
CA ILE A 102 -7.98 -6.72 -4.13
C ILE A 102 -9.31 -6.02 -3.86
N LEU A 103 -9.51 -4.83 -4.41
CA LEU A 103 -10.75 -4.05 -4.24
C LEU A 103 -11.97 -4.83 -4.70
N GLU A 104 -11.90 -5.50 -5.86
CA GLU A 104 -12.97 -6.39 -6.35
C GLU A 104 -13.25 -7.52 -5.33
N ARG A 105 -12.21 -8.20 -4.85
CA ARG A 105 -12.36 -9.33 -3.93
C ARG A 105 -12.97 -8.93 -2.58
N ILE A 106 -12.67 -7.75 -2.07
CA ILE A 106 -13.20 -7.26 -0.79
C ILE A 106 -14.54 -6.49 -0.92
N GLY A 107 -15.13 -6.46 -2.12
CA GLY A 107 -16.40 -5.80 -2.38
C GLY A 107 -16.34 -4.27 -2.34
N LEU A 108 -15.18 -3.71 -2.74
CA LEU A 108 -14.94 -2.28 -2.89
C LEU A 108 -14.56 -1.92 -4.34
N GLY A 109 -14.81 -2.81 -5.31
CA GLY A 109 -14.69 -2.51 -6.74
C GLY A 109 -15.59 -1.34 -7.10
N GLY A 110 -15.02 -0.30 -7.75
CA GLY A 110 -15.77 0.90 -8.12
C GLY A 110 -16.24 1.78 -6.93
N TYR A 111 -15.83 1.46 -5.69
CA TYR A 111 -16.21 2.27 -4.53
C TYR A 111 -15.45 3.60 -4.46
N PHE A 112 -14.19 3.62 -4.80
CA PHE A 112 -13.32 4.80 -4.72
C PHE A 112 -13.46 5.68 -5.97
N ASP A 113 -13.37 7.01 -5.79
CA ASP A 113 -13.47 7.99 -6.86
C ASP A 113 -12.23 7.98 -7.77
N ALA A 114 -11.08 7.53 -7.24
CA ALA A 114 -9.86 7.32 -8.01
C ALA A 114 -9.02 6.17 -7.43
N VAL A 115 -8.26 5.52 -8.31
CA VAL A 115 -7.26 4.51 -7.93
C VAL A 115 -5.95 4.81 -8.67
N SER A 116 -4.92 5.16 -7.92
CA SER A 116 -3.54 5.20 -8.37
C SER A 116 -2.83 3.96 -7.85
N ASP A 117 -2.29 3.15 -8.75
CA ASP A 117 -1.66 1.89 -8.36
C ASP A 117 -0.38 1.58 -9.16
N GLY A 118 0.25 0.43 -8.90
CA GLY A 118 1.48 0.01 -9.55
C GLY A 118 1.40 -0.17 -11.07
N ASN A 119 0.21 -0.04 -11.69
CA ASN A 119 0.05 -0.09 -13.15
C ASN A 119 0.18 1.30 -13.79
N ASN A 120 -0.03 2.36 -13.03
CA ASN A 120 0.00 3.73 -13.53
C ASN A 120 1.12 4.59 -12.92
N ILE A 121 2.01 4.02 -12.10
CA ILE A 121 3.20 4.70 -11.56
C ILE A 121 4.48 4.06 -12.07
N SER A 122 5.55 4.83 -12.10
CA SER A 122 6.91 4.39 -12.45
C SER A 122 7.82 4.26 -11.23
N ARG A 123 7.56 5.01 -10.17
CA ARG A 123 8.36 5.04 -8.95
C ARG A 123 7.51 4.69 -7.73
N SER A 124 8.12 3.94 -6.81
CA SER A 124 7.45 3.48 -5.59
C SER A 124 7.75 4.41 -4.42
N LYS A 125 6.90 4.36 -3.38
CA LYS A 125 7.15 5.02 -2.10
C LYS A 125 8.59 4.76 -1.61
N PRO A 126 9.31 5.77 -1.11
CA PRO A 126 8.84 7.09 -0.67
C PRO A 126 8.70 8.16 -1.77
N ASP A 127 8.81 7.81 -3.07
CA ASP A 127 8.50 8.74 -4.14
C ASP A 127 7.03 9.15 -4.08
N PRO A 128 6.70 10.44 -4.27
CA PRO A 128 5.34 10.96 -4.13
C PRO A 128 4.40 10.57 -5.28
N GLU A 129 4.90 9.98 -6.37
CA GLU A 129 4.17 9.80 -7.63
C GLU A 129 2.78 9.17 -7.43
N VAL A 130 2.67 8.15 -6.58
CA VAL A 130 1.41 7.44 -6.37
C VAL A 130 0.32 8.34 -5.78
N PHE A 131 0.66 9.23 -4.86
CA PHE A 131 -0.29 10.14 -4.24
C PHE A 131 -0.55 11.38 -5.10
N GLN A 132 0.47 11.89 -5.77
CA GLN A 132 0.30 12.97 -6.76
C GLN A 132 -0.68 12.57 -7.87
N LYS A 133 -0.55 11.33 -8.39
CA LYS A 133 -1.50 10.81 -9.39
C LYS A 133 -2.89 10.60 -8.82
N ALA A 134 -3.02 10.10 -7.59
CA ALA A 134 -4.32 9.98 -6.94
C ALA A 134 -5.03 11.33 -6.83
N ALA A 135 -4.33 12.37 -6.36
CA ALA A 135 -4.85 13.74 -6.29
C ALA A 135 -5.20 14.31 -7.68
N GLN A 136 -4.34 14.06 -8.67
CA GLN A 136 -4.60 14.46 -10.07
C GLN A 136 -5.87 13.81 -10.61
N PHE A 137 -6.08 12.52 -10.37
CA PHE A 137 -7.28 11.80 -10.83
C PHE A 137 -8.55 12.30 -10.13
N LEU A 138 -8.44 12.75 -8.88
CA LEU A 138 -9.54 13.39 -8.15
C LEU A 138 -9.77 14.85 -8.60
N GLY A 139 -8.79 15.50 -9.25
CA GLY A 139 -8.82 16.93 -9.53
C GLY A 139 -8.69 17.79 -8.27
N VAL A 140 -8.03 17.29 -7.23
CA VAL A 140 -7.87 17.96 -5.93
C VAL A 140 -6.41 18.39 -5.73
N PRO A 141 -6.14 19.63 -5.28
CA PRO A 141 -4.78 20.05 -4.93
C PRO A 141 -4.20 19.21 -3.79
N PRO A 142 -2.88 18.88 -3.82
CA PRO A 142 -2.23 18.06 -2.80
C PRO A 142 -2.42 18.58 -1.37
N GLU A 143 -2.35 19.88 -1.16
CA GLU A 143 -2.51 20.53 0.15
C GLU A 143 -3.91 20.35 0.78
N LEU A 144 -4.88 19.89 0.00
CA LEU A 144 -6.23 19.56 0.46
C LEU A 144 -6.41 18.02 0.64
N CYS A 145 -5.34 17.26 0.50
CA CYS A 145 -5.37 15.81 0.63
C CYS A 145 -4.81 15.34 1.97
N LEU A 146 -5.47 14.37 2.58
CA LEU A 146 -4.99 13.61 3.72
C LEU A 146 -4.74 12.16 3.30
N VAL A 147 -3.51 11.71 3.44
CA VAL A 147 -3.13 10.31 3.19
C VAL A 147 -3.25 9.50 4.46
N VAL A 148 -3.86 8.32 4.39
CA VAL A 148 -3.89 7.34 5.48
C VAL A 148 -2.93 6.21 5.16
N GLU A 149 -1.93 5.98 6.02
CA GLU A 149 -0.82 5.06 5.76
C GLU A 149 -0.42 4.22 6.98
N ASP A 150 0.08 3.01 6.70
CA ASP A 150 0.58 2.09 7.72
C ASP A 150 2.10 1.89 7.66
N ALA A 151 2.76 2.43 6.65
CA ALA A 151 4.20 2.32 6.43
C ALA A 151 4.87 3.69 6.50
N VAL A 152 6.05 3.77 7.13
CA VAL A 152 6.85 5.01 7.21
C VAL A 152 7.15 5.57 5.82
N SER A 153 7.55 4.72 4.87
CA SER A 153 7.80 5.13 3.48
C SER A 153 6.57 5.73 2.78
N GLY A 154 5.37 5.34 3.20
CA GLY A 154 4.13 5.92 2.68
C GLY A 154 3.83 7.30 3.29
N VAL A 155 4.11 7.48 4.58
CA VAL A 155 4.04 8.81 5.22
C VAL A 155 5.05 9.77 4.57
N GLU A 156 6.29 9.32 4.33
CA GLU A 156 7.30 10.11 3.61
C GLU A 156 6.82 10.48 2.20
N ALA A 157 6.21 9.54 1.48
CA ALA A 157 5.66 9.80 0.15
C ALA A 157 4.52 10.84 0.18
N ALA A 158 3.67 10.82 1.21
CA ALA A 158 2.61 11.83 1.41
C ALA A 158 3.20 13.22 1.62
N HIS A 159 4.17 13.35 2.53
CA HIS A 159 4.87 14.61 2.79
C HIS A 159 5.61 15.12 1.54
N ASN A 160 6.30 14.21 0.81
CA ASN A 160 6.97 14.55 -0.45
C ASN A 160 5.97 14.99 -1.54
N ALA A 161 4.72 14.57 -1.44
CA ALA A 161 3.63 15.02 -2.32
C ALA A 161 3.01 16.36 -1.89
N GLY A 162 3.41 16.93 -0.75
CA GLY A 162 2.80 18.13 -0.17
C GLY A 162 1.45 17.88 0.52
N MET A 163 1.21 16.65 0.98
CA MET A 163 -0.02 16.21 1.62
C MET A 163 0.19 15.99 3.12
N LEU A 164 -0.89 16.09 3.91
CA LEU A 164 -0.90 15.62 5.29
C LEU A 164 -0.99 14.09 5.34
N ALA A 165 -0.48 13.51 6.42
CA ALA A 165 -0.50 12.08 6.66
C ALA A 165 -1.10 11.72 8.01
N ALA A 166 -2.06 10.78 8.01
CA ALA A 166 -2.58 10.12 9.19
C ALA A 166 -2.09 8.68 9.22
N SER A 167 -1.38 8.30 10.27
CA SER A 167 -0.70 7.00 10.34
C SER A 167 -1.44 5.99 11.21
N LEU A 168 -1.37 4.73 10.80
CA LEU A 168 -1.83 3.55 11.53
C LEU A 168 -0.69 2.52 11.64
N GLY A 169 -0.89 1.45 12.38
CA GLY A 169 0.00 0.29 12.39
C GLY A 169 1.44 0.63 12.73
N ASP A 170 2.39 0.24 11.86
CA ASP A 170 3.82 0.43 12.12
C ASP A 170 4.25 1.89 11.94
N ALA A 171 3.67 2.64 11.02
CA ALA A 171 3.93 4.08 10.90
C ALA A 171 3.53 4.81 12.19
N ALA A 172 2.36 4.49 12.75
CA ALA A 172 1.89 5.04 14.02
C ALA A 172 2.80 4.67 15.19
N LYS A 173 3.27 3.41 15.27
CA LYS A 173 4.22 2.97 16.32
C LYS A 173 5.55 3.73 16.27
N ASN A 174 5.95 4.19 15.10
CA ASN A 174 7.14 5.02 14.91
C ASN A 174 6.85 6.52 15.07
N GLY A 175 5.64 6.91 15.43
CA GLY A 175 5.26 8.31 15.57
C GLY A 175 5.30 9.10 14.27
N ALA A 176 5.21 8.42 13.12
CA ALA A 176 5.25 9.05 11.82
C ALA A 176 3.88 9.67 11.47
N GLY A 177 3.90 10.75 10.67
CA GLY A 177 2.69 11.45 10.20
C GLY A 177 2.27 12.61 11.09
N ASP A 178 1.37 13.45 10.56
CA ASP A 178 0.81 14.62 11.22
C ASP A 178 -0.23 14.22 12.28
N TYR A 179 -0.89 13.09 12.05
CA TYR A 179 -1.86 12.47 12.95
C TYR A 179 -1.50 11.02 13.18
N VAL A 180 -1.40 10.62 14.44
CA VAL A 180 -1.15 9.23 14.84
C VAL A 180 -2.44 8.62 15.35
N MET A 181 -2.93 7.58 14.69
CA MET A 181 -4.22 6.95 14.98
C MET A 181 -4.04 5.56 15.59
N SER A 182 -4.92 5.17 16.48
CA SER A 182 -5.03 3.82 17.03
C SER A 182 -6.04 2.95 16.26
N SER A 183 -7.02 3.58 15.61
CA SER A 183 -8.03 2.92 14.78
C SER A 183 -8.39 3.75 13.57
N PHE A 184 -8.94 3.09 12.53
CA PHE A 184 -9.37 3.75 11.30
C PHE A 184 -10.54 4.71 11.53
N GLY A 185 -11.39 4.43 12.53
CA GLY A 185 -12.53 5.27 12.89
C GLY A 185 -12.18 6.66 13.39
N GLU A 186 -10.93 6.87 13.86
CA GLU A 186 -10.49 8.20 14.32
C GLU A 186 -10.40 9.24 13.19
N LEU A 187 -10.39 8.80 11.93
CA LEU A 187 -10.46 9.68 10.77
C LEU A 187 -11.66 10.64 10.81
N GLN A 188 -12.80 10.20 11.36
CA GLN A 188 -13.98 11.03 11.49
C GLN A 188 -13.72 12.27 12.35
N LYS A 189 -12.94 12.13 13.41
CA LYS A 189 -12.55 13.26 14.28
C LYS A 189 -11.56 14.19 13.58
N ILE A 190 -10.59 13.61 12.85
CA ILE A 190 -9.55 14.38 12.14
C ILE A 190 -10.18 15.20 11.01
N THR A 191 -11.17 14.65 10.33
CA THR A 191 -11.86 15.31 9.21
C THR A 191 -13.04 16.18 9.65
N GLY A 192 -13.45 16.12 10.93
CA GLY A 192 -14.59 16.86 11.45
C GLY A 192 -15.96 16.31 11.02
N ILE A 193 -16.03 15.04 10.67
CA ILE A 193 -17.23 14.32 10.19
C ILE A 193 -17.73 13.32 11.23
#